data_232266b57b639dc94b65bc76b42f30ab
#
_entry.id   232266b57b639dc94b65bc76b42f30ab
#
_cell.length_a   1.000
_cell.length_b   1.000
_cell.length_c   1.000
_cell.angle_alpha   90.00
_cell.angle_beta   90.00
_cell.angle_gamma   90.00
#
_symmetry.space_group_name_H-M   'P 1'
#
loop_
_entity.id
_entity.type
_entity.pdbx_description
1 polymer ?
#
loop_
_entity_poly.entity_id
_entity_poly.type
_entity_poly.pdbx_seq_one_letter_code
_entity_poly.pdbx_strand_id
1 'polypeptide(L)'
;FLIGASPGRDGENAGLAKQSNGLFVVTRDGDAWQPRFAWKNPAATPSWASPILHQGFAYWVNRTGAVFCIDFTSGQLAYIERIKQSCWATPVGIGEHVYFFGKDGVTTVLAAGPEFQVVAENELWSADEPPVNRTPAADEETEERRRASAMFSQPTVYGVAIVNGYIVLRTGSQLFCIHAPVVASR
;
A
#
# COMPACT_ATOMS: atom_id res chain seq x y z
N PHE A 1 -4.28 9.04 14.01
CA PHE A 1 -4.68 8.45 12.72
C PHE A 1 -3.86 9.02 11.59
N LEU A 2 -3.27 8.17 10.76
CA LEU A 2 -2.70 8.60 9.49
C LEU A 2 -3.81 8.68 8.44
N ILE A 3 -3.93 9.82 7.79
CA ILE A 3 -4.93 10.05 6.74
C ILE A 3 -4.25 9.97 5.38
N GLY A 4 -4.81 9.16 4.50
CA GLY A 4 -4.36 8.98 3.13
C GLY A 4 -5.51 9.25 2.14
N ALA A 5 -5.70 10.51 1.78
CA ALA A 5 -6.71 10.90 0.82
C ALA A 5 -6.14 10.88 -0.61
N SER A 6 -6.82 10.15 -1.49
CA SER A 6 -6.46 10.06 -2.91
C SER A 6 -6.86 11.33 -3.68
N PRO A 7 -6.04 11.79 -4.62
CA PRO A 7 -6.42 12.87 -5.53
C PRO A 7 -7.55 12.52 -6.51
N GLY A 8 -8.00 11.26 -6.49
CA GLY A 8 -8.95 10.75 -7.46
C GLY A 8 -8.26 10.23 -8.73
N ARG A 9 -9.04 9.57 -9.59
CA ARG A 9 -8.52 8.93 -10.80
C ARG A 9 -7.95 9.95 -11.80
N ASP A 10 -8.68 11.04 -11.98
CA ASP A 10 -8.36 12.09 -12.95
C ASP A 10 -7.88 13.39 -12.25
N GLY A 11 -7.58 13.29 -10.95
CA GLY A 11 -7.11 14.42 -10.15
C GLY A 11 -8.22 15.35 -9.64
N GLU A 12 -9.47 14.94 -9.75
CA GLU A 12 -10.67 15.72 -9.38
C GLU A 12 -10.68 16.17 -7.92
N ASN A 13 -10.02 15.41 -7.04
CA ASN A 13 -9.91 15.70 -5.61
C ASN A 13 -8.50 16.17 -5.19
N ALA A 14 -7.63 16.53 -6.13
CA ALA A 14 -6.23 16.85 -5.84
C ALA A 14 -6.05 17.96 -4.80
N GLY A 15 -6.89 19.00 -4.86
CA GLY A 15 -6.84 20.09 -3.90
C GLY A 15 -7.19 19.66 -2.47
N LEU A 16 -8.24 18.87 -2.31
CA LEU A 16 -8.67 18.32 -1.02
C LEU A 16 -7.65 17.30 -0.49
N ALA A 17 -7.12 16.42 -1.35
CA ALA A 17 -6.14 15.44 -0.97
C ALA A 17 -4.88 16.10 -0.37
N LYS A 18 -4.33 17.11 -1.03
CA LYS A 18 -3.16 17.87 -0.52
C LYS A 18 -3.40 18.50 0.86
N GLN A 19 -4.64 18.82 1.18
CA GLN A 19 -5.01 19.44 2.46
C GLN A 19 -5.37 18.41 3.54
N SER A 20 -5.53 17.15 3.19
CA SER A 20 -6.05 16.10 4.07
C SER A 20 -5.04 15.02 4.43
N ASN A 21 -3.92 14.91 3.72
CA ASN A 21 -2.90 13.90 4.02
C ASN A 21 -2.02 14.34 5.19
N GLY A 22 -1.91 13.51 6.20
CA GLY A 22 -1.16 13.84 7.40
C GLY A 22 -1.54 13.03 8.63
N LEU A 23 -1.11 13.51 9.78
CA LEU A 23 -1.42 12.94 11.08
C LEU A 23 -2.59 13.69 11.72
N PHE A 24 -3.68 12.98 11.89
CA PHE A 24 -4.88 13.47 12.57
C PHE A 24 -4.94 12.92 13.98
N VAL A 25 -5.12 13.81 14.95
CA VAL A 25 -5.15 13.50 16.38
C VAL A 25 -6.50 13.87 16.95
N VAL A 26 -7.05 12.98 17.75
CA VAL A 26 -8.26 13.23 18.52
C VAL A 26 -7.90 13.15 20.00
N THR A 27 -8.05 14.24 20.71
CA THR A 27 -7.82 14.32 22.16
C THR A 27 -9.14 14.56 22.88
N ARG A 28 -9.21 14.19 24.15
CA ARG A 28 -10.35 14.45 25.01
C ARG A 28 -10.01 15.58 25.99
N ASP A 29 -10.87 16.57 26.06
CA ASP A 29 -10.78 17.67 27.03
C ASP A 29 -12.11 17.75 27.80
N GLY A 30 -12.12 17.27 29.03
CA GLY A 30 -13.35 17.03 29.79
C GLY A 30 -14.27 16.06 29.06
N ASP A 31 -15.49 16.50 28.70
CA ASP A 31 -16.47 15.73 27.95
C ASP A 31 -16.44 15.99 26.45
N ALA A 32 -15.59 16.91 25.98
CA ALA A 32 -15.50 17.27 24.56
C ALA A 32 -14.34 16.57 23.87
N TRP A 33 -14.58 16.12 22.62
CA TRP A 33 -13.54 15.61 21.73
C TRP A 33 -12.96 16.76 20.91
N GLN A 34 -11.64 16.85 20.87
CA GLN A 34 -10.89 17.89 20.15
C GLN A 34 -10.13 17.26 18.98
N PRO A 35 -10.72 17.24 17.76
CA PRO A 35 -10.05 16.75 16.56
C PRO A 35 -9.15 17.83 15.97
N ARG A 36 -7.93 17.46 15.57
CA ARG A 36 -7.00 18.37 14.88
C ARG A 36 -5.97 17.63 14.06
N PHE A 37 -5.41 18.27 13.06
CA PHE A 37 -4.18 17.78 12.45
C PHE A 37 -2.97 18.16 13.33
N ALA A 38 -2.13 17.19 13.66
CA ALA A 38 -0.82 17.45 14.24
C ALA A 38 0.10 18.08 13.18
N TRP A 39 0.07 17.47 11.98
CA TRP A 39 0.73 18.00 10.80
C TRP A 39 0.00 17.50 9.52
N LYS A 40 0.25 18.20 8.42
CA LYS A 40 -0.18 17.84 7.06
C LYS A 40 1.03 17.86 6.14
N ASN A 41 1.06 16.96 5.17
CA ASN A 41 2.08 16.97 4.13
C ASN A 41 1.43 16.91 2.74
N PRO A 42 1.45 18.02 1.99
CA PRO A 42 0.79 18.11 0.68
C PRO A 42 1.52 17.33 -0.42
N ALA A 43 2.76 16.88 -0.16
CA ALA A 43 3.51 16.06 -1.11
C ALA A 43 3.01 14.62 -1.16
N ALA A 44 2.49 14.09 -0.04
CA ALA A 44 1.95 12.73 0.01
C ALA A 44 0.66 12.65 -0.82
N THR A 45 0.69 11.84 -1.88
CA THR A 45 -0.46 11.66 -2.79
C THR A 45 -0.75 10.16 -2.98
N PRO A 46 -1.30 9.48 -1.95
CA PRO A 46 -1.65 8.07 -2.03
C PRO A 46 -2.76 7.83 -3.06
N SER A 47 -2.97 6.57 -3.43
CA SER A 47 -4.08 6.19 -4.29
C SER A 47 -5.06 5.29 -3.53
N TRP A 48 -4.81 3.98 -3.49
CA TRP A 48 -5.72 3.02 -2.86
C TRP A 48 -5.16 2.41 -1.57
N ALA A 49 -3.84 2.26 -1.49
CA ALA A 49 -3.18 1.74 -0.31
C ALA A 49 -3.30 2.69 0.87
N SER A 50 -3.63 2.15 2.04
CA SER A 50 -3.62 2.93 3.27
C SER A 50 -2.19 3.25 3.70
N PRO A 51 -1.95 4.39 4.36
CA PRO A 51 -0.65 4.67 4.97
C PRO A 51 -0.39 3.76 6.17
N ILE A 52 0.89 3.56 6.48
CA ILE A 52 1.31 2.86 7.70
C ILE A 52 2.31 3.70 8.49
N LEU A 53 2.39 3.45 9.78
CA LEU A 53 3.46 3.91 10.66
C LEU A 53 4.37 2.73 10.98
N HIS A 54 5.67 2.88 10.72
CA HIS A 54 6.66 1.87 11.08
C HIS A 54 8.01 2.53 11.39
N GLN A 55 8.67 2.12 12.48
CA GLN A 55 9.99 2.60 12.90
C GLN A 55 10.11 4.14 12.95
N GLY A 56 9.08 4.84 13.41
CA GLY A 56 9.06 6.29 13.51
C GLY A 56 8.81 7.05 12.20
N PHE A 57 8.55 6.36 11.11
CA PHE A 57 8.24 6.93 9.81
C PHE A 57 6.86 6.51 9.33
N ALA A 58 6.15 7.44 8.70
CA ALA A 58 4.89 7.19 8.04
C ALA A 58 5.14 7.00 6.53
N TYR A 59 4.56 5.93 5.97
CA TYR A 59 4.74 5.57 4.57
C TYR A 59 3.41 5.61 3.83
N TRP A 60 3.41 6.26 2.68
CA TRP A 60 2.34 6.22 1.69
C TRP A 60 2.86 5.66 0.39
N VAL A 61 2.03 5.01 -0.39
CA VAL A 61 2.35 4.59 -1.75
C VAL A 61 1.19 4.92 -2.68
N ASN A 62 1.50 5.30 -3.90
CA ASN A 62 0.50 5.56 -4.91
C ASN A 62 0.48 4.51 -6.02
N ARG A 63 -0.51 4.62 -6.91
CA ARG A 63 -0.72 3.70 -8.03
C ARG A 63 0.42 3.67 -9.06
N THR A 64 1.32 4.64 -9.04
CA THR A 64 2.47 4.70 -9.95
C THR A 64 3.77 4.24 -9.29
N GLY A 65 3.68 3.70 -8.07
CA GLY A 65 4.83 3.21 -7.33
C GLY A 65 5.63 4.31 -6.61
N ALA A 66 5.15 5.55 -6.55
CA ALA A 66 5.82 6.56 -5.73
C ALA A 66 5.56 6.26 -4.25
N VAL A 67 6.64 6.10 -3.51
CA VAL A 67 6.67 5.92 -2.06
C VAL A 67 7.04 7.24 -1.41
N PHE A 68 6.24 7.65 -0.45
CA PHE A 68 6.45 8.85 0.37
C PHE A 68 6.81 8.39 1.76
N CYS A 69 7.97 8.81 2.26
CA CYS A 69 8.41 8.57 3.63
C CYS A 69 8.44 9.89 4.37
N ILE A 70 7.76 9.96 5.50
CA ILE A 70 7.58 11.18 6.29
C ILE A 70 7.94 10.87 7.73
N ASP A 71 8.77 11.70 8.35
CA ASP A 71 9.05 11.62 9.77
C ASP A 71 7.76 11.80 10.57
N PHE A 72 7.41 10.81 11.38
CA PHE A 72 6.12 10.78 12.08
C PHE A 72 5.96 11.90 13.08
N THR A 73 7.05 12.34 13.71
CA THR A 73 7.02 13.34 14.77
C THR A 73 6.87 14.76 14.21
N SER A 74 7.65 15.06 13.18
CA SER A 74 7.73 16.42 12.62
C SER A 74 6.79 16.63 11.43
N GLY A 75 6.38 15.57 10.74
CA GLY A 75 5.66 15.64 9.48
C GLY A 75 6.53 16.07 8.29
N GLN A 76 7.84 16.10 8.47
CA GLN A 76 8.78 16.45 7.41
C GLN A 76 8.97 15.26 6.45
N LEU A 77 9.02 15.59 5.17
CA LEU A 77 9.28 14.62 4.12
C LEU A 77 10.75 14.17 4.20
N ALA A 78 10.99 12.87 4.38
CA ALA A 78 12.31 12.27 4.29
C ALA A 78 12.68 12.01 2.84
N TYR A 79 11.79 11.32 2.09
CA TYR A 79 11.99 11.10 0.66
C TYR A 79 10.68 10.90 -0.09
N ILE A 80 10.77 11.11 -1.41
CA ILE A 80 9.81 10.61 -2.41
C ILE A 80 10.63 9.87 -3.44
N GLU A 81 10.47 8.55 -3.47
CA GLU A 81 11.19 7.71 -4.40
C GLU A 81 10.24 6.70 -5.06
N ARG A 82 10.69 6.07 -6.13
CA ARG A 82 9.84 5.20 -6.92
C ARG A 82 10.31 3.76 -6.87
N ILE A 83 9.40 2.87 -6.47
CA ILE A 83 9.50 1.44 -6.75
C ILE A 83 8.93 1.15 -8.15
N LYS A 84 9.29 0.01 -8.74
CA LYS A 84 8.87 -0.33 -10.11
C LYS A 84 7.38 -0.63 -10.23
N GLN A 85 6.77 -1.10 -9.15
CA GLN A 85 5.43 -1.67 -9.12
C GLN A 85 4.36 -0.66 -8.72
N SER A 86 3.17 -0.84 -9.26
CA SER A 86 1.95 -0.20 -8.79
C SER A 86 1.41 -0.98 -7.59
N CYS A 87 1.14 -0.31 -6.46
CA CYS A 87 0.66 -0.95 -5.24
C CYS A 87 -0.80 -0.60 -4.97
N TRP A 88 -1.60 -1.65 -4.72
CA TRP A 88 -3.00 -1.52 -4.30
C TRP A 88 -3.19 -2.01 -2.87
N ALA A 89 -2.43 -3.02 -2.47
CA ALA A 89 -2.41 -3.50 -1.10
C ALA A 89 -1.72 -2.50 -0.18
N THR A 90 -2.19 -2.41 1.04
CA THR A 90 -1.54 -1.63 2.11
C THR A 90 -0.17 -2.23 2.41
N PRO A 91 0.89 -1.41 2.48
CA PRO A 91 2.21 -1.89 2.87
C PRO A 91 2.21 -2.45 4.30
N VAL A 92 3.21 -3.25 4.63
CA VAL A 92 3.35 -3.84 5.97
C VAL A 92 4.77 -3.62 6.49
N GLY A 93 4.87 -3.16 7.73
CA GLY A 93 6.16 -3.02 8.43
C GLY A 93 6.43 -4.25 9.30
N ILE A 94 7.64 -4.84 9.18
CA ILE A 94 8.09 -5.98 9.99
C ILE A 94 9.59 -5.82 10.30
N GLY A 95 9.94 -5.87 11.57
CA GLY A 95 11.32 -5.69 11.99
C GLY A 95 11.88 -4.37 11.47
N GLU A 96 12.95 -4.40 10.74
CA GLU A 96 13.63 -3.22 10.17
C GLU A 96 13.21 -2.95 8.71
N HIS A 97 12.10 -3.52 8.23
CA HIS A 97 11.72 -3.44 6.83
C HIS A 97 10.28 -3.02 6.62
N VAL A 98 10.03 -2.44 5.45
CA VAL A 98 8.69 -2.15 4.93
C VAL A 98 8.49 -2.87 3.61
N TYR A 99 7.41 -3.63 3.51
CA TYR A 99 7.05 -4.46 2.37
C TYR A 99 5.97 -3.77 1.55
N PHE A 100 6.25 -3.52 0.29
CA PHE A 100 5.32 -2.96 -0.69
C PHE A 100 4.93 -4.04 -1.69
N PHE A 101 3.66 -4.41 -1.68
CA PHE A 101 3.13 -5.49 -2.50
C PHE A 101 2.58 -4.94 -3.80
N GLY A 102 3.32 -5.17 -4.88
CA GLY A 102 2.92 -4.79 -6.22
C GLY A 102 1.70 -5.59 -6.69
N LYS A 103 0.83 -4.93 -7.43
CA LYS A 103 -0.36 -5.59 -7.99
C LYS A 103 -0.01 -6.75 -8.93
N ASP A 104 1.16 -6.69 -9.54
CA ASP A 104 1.74 -7.66 -10.47
C ASP A 104 2.40 -8.87 -9.79
N GLY A 105 2.35 -8.94 -8.46
CA GLY A 105 2.94 -10.02 -7.69
C GLY A 105 4.39 -9.78 -7.26
N VAL A 106 5.00 -8.66 -7.64
CA VAL A 106 6.34 -8.32 -7.16
C VAL A 106 6.26 -7.58 -5.85
N THR A 107 6.96 -8.06 -4.83
CA THR A 107 7.08 -7.40 -3.53
C THR A 107 8.42 -6.70 -3.44
N THR A 108 8.41 -5.38 -3.28
CA THR A 108 9.61 -4.59 -2.98
C THR A 108 9.74 -4.44 -1.47
N VAL A 109 10.91 -4.74 -0.94
CA VAL A 109 11.26 -4.61 0.48
C VAL A 109 12.24 -3.45 0.63
N LEU A 110 11.87 -2.47 1.44
CA LEU A 110 12.72 -1.34 1.79
C LEU A 110 13.23 -1.49 3.22
N ALA A 111 14.46 -1.02 3.48
CA ALA A 111 14.86 -0.72 4.84
C ALA A 111 13.96 0.39 5.41
N ALA A 112 13.50 0.23 6.66
CA ALA A 112 12.73 1.26 7.32
C ALA A 112 13.68 2.42 7.75
N GLY A 113 13.25 3.66 7.52
CA GLY A 113 14.06 4.82 7.92
C GLY A 113 14.00 5.97 6.92
N PRO A 114 14.86 6.98 7.14
CA PRO A 114 14.82 8.23 6.36
C PRO A 114 15.47 8.12 4.98
N GLU A 115 16.13 7.02 4.68
CA GLU A 115 16.83 6.80 3.42
C GLU A 115 16.11 5.75 2.56
N PHE A 116 15.99 6.01 1.26
CA PHE A 116 15.41 5.05 0.34
C PHE A 116 16.43 3.97 -0.01
N GLN A 117 16.25 2.78 0.54
CA GLN A 117 17.10 1.63 0.29
C GLN A 117 16.26 0.39 -0.03
N VAL A 118 16.36 -0.10 -1.26
CA VAL A 118 15.77 -1.39 -1.65
C VAL A 118 16.65 -2.52 -1.13
N VAL A 119 16.08 -3.37 -0.30
CA VAL A 119 16.77 -4.53 0.30
C VAL A 119 16.55 -5.77 -0.54
N ALA A 120 15.33 -5.96 -1.06
CA ALA A 120 14.96 -7.10 -1.88
C ALA A 120 13.78 -6.79 -2.80
N GLU A 121 13.72 -7.52 -3.90
CA GLU A 121 12.54 -7.64 -4.76
C GLU A 121 12.22 -9.14 -4.88
N ASN A 122 10.99 -9.54 -4.61
CA ASN A 122 10.55 -10.93 -4.62
C ASN A 122 9.36 -11.08 -5.55
N GLU A 123 9.44 -12.01 -6.48
CA GLU A 123 8.36 -12.33 -7.41
C GLU A 123 7.51 -13.47 -6.85
N LEU A 124 6.20 -13.29 -6.82
CA LEU A 124 5.23 -14.31 -6.42
C LEU A 124 4.89 -15.25 -7.59
N TRP A 125 4.92 -14.71 -8.81
CA TRP A 125 4.76 -15.43 -10.06
C TRP A 125 5.59 -14.78 -11.16
N SER A 126 5.91 -15.54 -12.19
CA SER A 126 6.58 -15.00 -13.37
C SER A 126 5.64 -14.06 -14.15
N ALA A 127 6.17 -12.96 -14.65
CA ALA A 127 5.42 -12.05 -15.52
C ALA A 127 4.92 -12.73 -16.81
N ASP A 128 5.66 -13.73 -17.29
CA ASP A 128 5.30 -14.50 -18.49
C ASP A 128 4.23 -15.57 -18.23
N GLU A 129 4.09 -16.01 -16.97
CA GLU A 129 3.12 -17.01 -16.54
C GLU A 129 2.30 -16.52 -15.33
N PRO A 130 1.50 -15.46 -15.48
CA PRO A 130 0.68 -14.97 -14.39
C PRO A 130 -0.42 -16.00 -14.06
N PRO A 131 -0.81 -16.12 -12.78
CA PRO A 131 -1.89 -17.02 -12.40
C PRO A 131 -3.19 -16.62 -13.08
N VAL A 132 -3.97 -17.63 -13.49
CA VAL A 132 -5.27 -17.40 -14.13
C VAL A 132 -6.19 -16.65 -13.16
N ASN A 133 -6.57 -15.45 -13.51
CA ASN A 133 -7.60 -14.72 -12.80
C ASN A 133 -8.97 -15.15 -13.32
N ARG A 134 -9.68 -15.98 -12.55
CA ARG A 134 -11.07 -16.32 -12.81
C ARG A 134 -11.95 -15.16 -12.34
N THR A 135 -11.91 -14.06 -13.06
CA THR A 135 -12.97 -13.06 -12.92
C THR A 135 -14.25 -13.75 -13.40
N PRO A 136 -15.36 -13.72 -12.68
CA PRO A 136 -16.64 -14.12 -13.24
C PRO A 136 -16.77 -13.37 -14.56
N ALA A 137 -16.97 -14.12 -15.66
CA ALA A 137 -17.35 -13.51 -16.93
C ALA A 137 -18.56 -12.66 -16.58
N ALA A 138 -18.41 -11.37 -16.70
CA ALA A 138 -19.48 -10.51 -16.35
C ALA A 138 -20.58 -10.74 -17.37
N ASP A 139 -21.72 -11.22 -16.92
CA ASP A 139 -23.01 -10.93 -17.53
C ASP A 139 -23.25 -9.41 -17.42
N GLU A 140 -22.23 -8.65 -17.80
CA GLU A 140 -22.16 -7.22 -17.55
C GLU A 140 -22.77 -6.51 -18.74
N GLU A 141 -23.99 -6.07 -18.55
CA GLU A 141 -24.83 -5.45 -19.56
C GLU A 141 -24.30 -4.09 -20.06
N THR A 142 -23.38 -3.42 -19.33
CA THR A 142 -22.88 -2.10 -19.69
C THR A 142 -21.43 -2.10 -20.17
N GLU A 143 -21.12 -1.22 -21.12
CA GLU A 143 -19.76 -1.06 -21.65
C GLU A 143 -18.77 -0.59 -20.57
N GLU A 144 -19.21 0.23 -19.62
CA GLU A 144 -18.40 0.70 -18.50
C GLU A 144 -17.96 -0.45 -17.59
N ARG A 145 -18.88 -1.35 -17.29
CA ARG A 145 -18.59 -2.55 -16.49
C ARG A 145 -17.66 -3.50 -17.24
N ARG A 146 -17.85 -3.69 -18.57
CA ARG A 146 -16.94 -4.49 -19.39
C ARG A 146 -15.52 -3.90 -19.39
N ARG A 147 -15.37 -2.59 -19.47
CA ARG A 147 -14.07 -1.91 -19.35
C ARG A 147 -13.46 -2.09 -17.96
N ALA A 148 -14.27 -1.98 -16.91
CA ALA A 148 -13.83 -2.23 -15.54
C ALA A 148 -13.38 -3.69 -15.36
N SER A 149 -14.14 -4.66 -15.84
CA SER A 149 -13.78 -6.09 -15.82
C SER A 149 -12.46 -6.35 -16.55
N ALA A 150 -12.24 -5.74 -17.71
CA ALA A 150 -10.98 -5.87 -18.44
C ALA A 150 -9.77 -5.32 -17.65
N MET A 151 -9.98 -4.25 -16.88
CA MET A 151 -8.95 -3.68 -16.01
C MET A 151 -8.56 -4.62 -14.85
N PHE A 152 -9.46 -5.51 -14.45
CA PHE A 152 -9.26 -6.52 -13.41
C PHE A 152 -9.00 -7.93 -13.94
N SER A 153 -8.84 -8.10 -15.25
CA SER A 153 -8.57 -9.40 -15.88
C SER A 153 -7.21 -9.97 -15.51
N GLN A 154 -6.23 -9.11 -15.19
CA GLN A 154 -4.93 -9.54 -14.71
C GLN A 154 -4.98 -9.86 -13.21
N PRO A 155 -4.23 -10.85 -12.74
CA PRO A 155 -4.13 -11.12 -11.32
C PRO A 155 -3.56 -9.88 -10.61
N THR A 156 -4.22 -9.47 -9.54
CA THR A 156 -3.83 -8.27 -8.79
C THR A 156 -3.83 -8.59 -7.32
N VAL A 157 -2.73 -8.27 -6.64
CA VAL A 157 -2.64 -8.39 -5.19
C VAL A 157 -3.45 -7.26 -4.54
N TYR A 158 -4.52 -7.61 -3.84
CA TYR A 158 -5.41 -6.66 -3.16
C TYR A 158 -5.20 -6.57 -1.67
N GLY A 159 -4.81 -7.66 -1.05
CA GLY A 159 -4.75 -7.75 0.39
C GLY A 159 -3.59 -8.62 0.86
N VAL A 160 -3.08 -8.26 2.01
CA VAL A 160 -1.97 -8.93 2.66
C VAL A 160 -2.29 -9.09 4.14
N ALA A 161 -1.97 -10.26 4.68
CA ALA A 161 -1.92 -10.48 6.11
C ALA A 161 -0.60 -11.18 6.47
N ILE A 162 -0.05 -10.82 7.63
CA ILE A 162 1.14 -11.48 8.16
C ILE A 162 0.77 -12.04 9.53
N VAL A 163 0.88 -13.36 9.67
CA VAL A 163 0.45 -14.07 10.87
C VAL A 163 1.45 -15.18 11.17
N ASN A 164 2.05 -15.15 12.35
CA ASN A 164 2.91 -16.24 12.86
C ASN A 164 4.01 -16.68 11.87
N GLY A 165 4.66 -15.74 11.20
CA GLY A 165 5.73 -16.04 10.24
C GLY A 165 5.24 -16.44 8.84
N TYR A 166 3.94 -16.39 8.60
CA TYR A 166 3.35 -16.57 7.27
C TYR A 166 2.99 -15.23 6.66
N ILE A 167 3.27 -15.07 5.37
CA ILE A 167 2.76 -13.99 4.54
C ILE A 167 1.62 -14.57 3.71
N VAL A 168 0.41 -14.05 3.89
CA VAL A 168 -0.76 -14.45 3.12
C VAL A 168 -1.12 -13.33 2.17
N LEU A 169 -1.06 -13.61 0.87
CA LEU A 169 -1.37 -12.69 -0.19
C LEU A 169 -2.66 -13.11 -0.88
N ARG A 170 -3.55 -12.15 -1.12
CA ARG A 170 -4.82 -12.37 -1.78
C ARG A 170 -4.87 -11.67 -3.13
N THR A 171 -5.20 -12.44 -4.16
CA THR A 171 -5.68 -11.90 -5.45
C THR A 171 -7.20 -12.03 -5.56
N GLY A 172 -7.78 -11.71 -6.70
CA GLY A 172 -9.22 -11.86 -6.93
C GLY A 172 -9.72 -13.30 -6.76
N SER A 173 -8.91 -14.28 -7.13
CA SER A 173 -9.31 -15.70 -7.20
C SER A 173 -8.42 -16.66 -6.40
N GLN A 174 -7.30 -16.21 -5.84
CA GLN A 174 -6.32 -17.07 -5.19
C GLN A 174 -5.83 -16.49 -3.86
N LEU A 175 -5.41 -17.39 -2.98
CA LEU A 175 -4.65 -17.10 -1.77
C LEU A 175 -3.29 -17.77 -1.89
N PHE A 176 -2.24 -17.00 -1.69
CA PHE A 176 -0.86 -17.48 -1.60
C PHE A 176 -0.42 -17.41 -0.15
N CYS A 177 0.17 -18.49 0.34
CA CYS A 177 0.71 -18.57 1.68
C CYS A 177 2.21 -18.87 1.59
N ILE A 178 3.02 -17.92 2.04
CA ILE A 178 4.47 -17.97 2.00
C ILE A 178 4.98 -18.09 3.41
N HIS A 179 5.87 -19.02 3.67
CA HIS A 179 6.55 -19.17 4.95
C HIS A 179 8.01 -19.60 4.74
N ALA A 180 8.84 -19.32 5.72
CA ALA A 180 10.18 -19.86 5.72
C ALA A 180 10.12 -21.41 5.82
N PRO A 181 11.01 -22.14 5.12
CA PRO A 181 11.07 -23.57 5.26
C PRO A 181 11.34 -23.95 6.73
N VAL A 182 10.56 -24.91 7.22
CA VAL A 182 10.81 -25.48 8.57
C VAL A 182 12.16 -26.18 8.52
N VAL A 183 13.17 -25.57 9.12
CA VAL A 183 14.46 -26.24 9.31
C VAL A 183 14.21 -27.30 10.38
N ALA A 184 14.13 -28.57 9.97
CA ALA A 184 14.10 -29.67 10.92
C ALA A 184 15.36 -29.57 11.78
N SER A 185 15.21 -29.31 13.07
CA SER A 185 16.28 -29.41 14.03
C SER A 185 16.79 -30.88 14.01
N ARG A 186 18.02 -31.10 13.57
CA ARG A 186 18.71 -32.38 13.68
C ARG A 186 19.15 -32.60 15.12
#